data_bc3983d97ee78ad7efdfa9e1bb5c378d
#
_entry.id   bc3983d97ee78ad7efdfa9e1bb5c378d
#
_cell.length_a   1.000
_cell.length_b   1.000
_cell.length_c   1.000
_cell.angle_alpha   90.00
_cell.angle_beta   90.00
_cell.angle_gamma   90.00
#
_symmetry.space_group_name_H-M   'P 1'
#
loop_
_entity.id
_entity.type
_entity.pdbx_description
1 polymer ?
#
loop_
_entity_poly.entity_id
_entity_poly.type
_entity_poly.pdbx_seq_one_letter_code
_entity_poly.pdbx_strand_id
1 'polypeptide(L)'
;MRTMYAGTIRHRRFAVRSHEFRHRIAFAYLDLEALPERFGVEAPIASVKLLTMPRSLGVGFNPVSFFYCFDEGGELTHVVAEVTNTPWGDRHAYVLPNGQGRPEKVLHVSPFMGMDHEYAVRATVPGDKLSVHIESRRSGELAFDATLLLKRRPYSRFRLLGASIRTLTLIYAHAVALKLKGAPYFPRPEAS
;
A
#
# COMPACT_ATOMS: atom_id res chain seq x y z
N MET A 1 -1.68 -19.51 11.42
CA MET A 1 -0.35 -19.94 10.89
C MET A 1 0.41 -18.71 10.37
N ARG A 2 1.67 -18.50 10.75
CA ARG A 2 2.44 -17.33 10.28
C ARG A 2 3.11 -17.67 8.95
N THR A 3 2.80 -16.92 7.89
CA THR A 3 3.50 -16.98 6.60
C THR A 3 4.03 -15.60 6.23
N MET A 4 4.72 -15.50 5.11
CA MET A 4 5.13 -14.21 4.56
C MET A 4 4.96 -14.21 3.05
N TYR A 5 4.91 -13.02 2.49
CA TYR A 5 5.01 -12.80 1.06
C TYR A 5 6.25 -11.97 0.74
N ALA A 6 6.99 -12.37 -0.28
CA ALA A 6 8.17 -11.64 -0.74
C ALA A 6 8.18 -11.52 -2.25
N GLY A 7 8.67 -10.40 -2.74
CA GLY A 7 8.70 -10.13 -4.17
C GLY A 7 9.22 -8.74 -4.49
N THR A 8 8.53 -8.03 -5.36
CA THR A 8 8.94 -6.71 -5.84
C THR A 8 7.78 -5.74 -5.85
N ILE A 9 8.10 -4.48 -5.58
CA ILE A 9 7.25 -3.34 -5.87
C ILE A 9 7.89 -2.55 -7.01
N ARG A 10 7.08 -2.17 -8.00
CA ARG A 10 7.45 -1.29 -9.10
C ARG A 10 6.58 -0.06 -9.05
N HIS A 11 7.20 1.09 -9.16
CA HIS A 11 6.53 2.38 -9.32
C HIS A 11 6.91 2.98 -10.66
N ARG A 12 5.94 3.54 -11.38
CA ARG A 12 6.15 4.31 -12.59
C ARG A 12 5.39 5.62 -12.49
N ARG A 13 6.09 6.70 -12.71
CA ARG A 13 5.54 8.05 -12.83
C ARG A 13 5.64 8.49 -14.28
N PHE A 14 4.55 8.95 -14.86
CA PHE A 14 4.47 9.42 -16.24
C PHE A 14 4.33 10.94 -16.32
N ALA A 15 3.59 11.53 -15.38
CA ALA A 15 3.35 12.97 -15.36
C ALA A 15 4.58 13.75 -14.87
N VAL A 16 4.81 14.93 -15.47
CA VAL A 16 5.79 15.97 -15.15
C VAL A 16 7.25 15.57 -15.36
N ARG A 17 7.70 14.45 -14.80
CA ARG A 17 9.03 13.85 -15.00
C ARG A 17 8.90 12.35 -14.88
N SER A 18 9.26 11.65 -15.95
CA SER A 18 9.28 10.19 -15.94
C SER A 18 10.26 9.68 -14.90
N HIS A 19 9.79 8.79 -14.04
CA HIS A 19 10.60 8.16 -13.02
C HIS A 19 10.08 6.77 -12.72
N GLU A 20 10.92 5.77 -12.91
CA GLU A 20 10.60 4.37 -12.63
C GLU A 20 11.63 3.79 -11.65
N PHE A 21 11.13 2.97 -10.75
CA PHE A 21 11.99 2.13 -9.90
C PHE A 21 11.31 0.82 -9.53
N ARG A 22 12.15 -0.15 -9.20
CA ARG A 22 11.73 -1.48 -8.75
C ARG A 22 12.60 -1.92 -7.57
N HIS A 23 11.95 -2.30 -6.47
CA HIS A 23 12.63 -2.75 -5.27
C HIS A 23 12.11 -4.10 -4.79
N ARG A 24 12.97 -4.86 -4.10
CA ARG A 24 12.57 -6.05 -3.36
C ARG A 24 11.84 -5.64 -2.09
N ILE A 25 10.76 -6.35 -1.76
CA ILE A 25 9.93 -6.08 -0.60
C ILE A 25 9.44 -7.38 0.03
N ALA A 26 9.17 -7.37 1.33
CA ALA A 26 8.63 -8.51 2.05
C ALA A 26 7.61 -8.04 3.08
N PHE A 27 6.52 -8.81 3.21
CA PHE A 27 5.43 -8.58 4.14
C PHE A 27 5.21 -9.83 4.99
N ALA A 28 4.89 -9.64 6.26
CA ALA A 28 4.28 -10.67 7.08
C ALA A 28 2.81 -10.86 6.64
N TYR A 29 2.32 -12.09 6.70
CA TYR A 29 0.92 -12.42 6.47
C TYR A 29 0.40 -13.16 7.69
N LEU A 30 -0.52 -12.52 8.39
CA LEU A 30 -0.94 -12.85 9.75
C LEU A 30 -2.44 -13.05 9.83
N ASP A 31 -2.89 -13.98 10.67
CA ASP A 31 -4.29 -14.08 11.07
C ASP A 31 -4.60 -12.98 12.08
N LEU A 32 -5.75 -12.34 11.94
CA LEU A 32 -6.32 -11.44 12.93
C LEU A 32 -7.61 -12.03 13.47
N GLU A 33 -7.92 -11.70 14.72
CA GLU A 33 -9.17 -12.13 15.38
C GLU A 33 -10.38 -11.44 14.75
N ALA A 34 -10.26 -10.14 14.43
CA ALA A 34 -11.31 -9.35 13.81
C ALA A 34 -10.75 -8.20 12.98
N LEU A 35 -11.58 -7.67 12.08
CA LEU A 35 -11.31 -6.41 11.39
C LEU A 35 -11.52 -5.25 12.37
N PRO A 36 -10.59 -4.26 12.45
CA PRO A 36 -10.83 -3.08 13.27
C PRO A 36 -12.10 -2.33 12.89
N GLU A 37 -12.96 -2.05 13.88
CA GLU A 37 -14.27 -1.37 13.71
C GLU A 37 -14.14 -0.02 13.00
N ARG A 38 -13.04 0.70 13.22
CA ARG A 38 -12.77 2.00 12.59
C ARG A 38 -12.81 2.00 11.06
N PHE A 39 -12.80 0.83 10.41
CA PHE A 39 -12.89 0.74 8.96
C PHE A 39 -14.32 0.77 8.41
N GLY A 40 -15.33 0.63 9.28
CA GLY A 40 -16.74 0.78 8.91
C GLY A 40 -17.23 -0.23 7.87
N VAL A 41 -16.68 -1.44 7.87
CA VAL A 41 -17.12 -2.52 6.98
C VAL A 41 -18.25 -3.30 7.67
N GLU A 42 -19.47 -3.16 7.16
CA GLU A 42 -20.68 -3.77 7.74
C GLU A 42 -20.98 -5.18 7.20
N ALA A 43 -20.17 -5.71 6.30
CA ALA A 43 -20.36 -7.05 5.74
C ALA A 43 -20.04 -8.16 6.76
N PRO A 44 -20.69 -9.33 6.69
CA PRO A 44 -20.32 -10.48 7.51
C PRO A 44 -18.90 -10.94 7.15
N ILE A 45 -18.01 -10.89 8.14
CA ILE A 45 -16.60 -11.27 8.01
C ILE A 45 -16.32 -12.43 8.95
N ALA A 46 -16.00 -13.61 8.38
CA ALA A 46 -15.65 -14.80 9.15
C ALA A 46 -14.15 -14.89 9.48
N SER A 47 -13.29 -14.36 8.61
CA SER A 47 -11.86 -14.33 8.88
C SER A 47 -11.15 -13.13 8.24
N VAL A 48 -10.10 -12.66 8.91
CA VAL A 48 -9.28 -11.53 8.46
C VAL A 48 -7.81 -11.93 8.38
N LYS A 49 -7.17 -11.61 7.27
CA LYS A 49 -5.73 -11.81 7.07
C LYS A 49 -5.06 -10.45 6.84
N LEU A 50 -4.02 -10.17 7.59
CA LEU A 50 -3.26 -8.93 7.51
C LEU A 50 -1.95 -9.13 6.75
N LEU A 51 -1.77 -8.41 5.65
CA LEU A 51 -0.51 -8.28 4.93
C LEU A 51 0.13 -6.96 5.33
N THR A 52 1.24 -7.01 6.07
CA THR A 52 1.86 -5.81 6.66
C THR A 52 3.38 -5.93 6.78
N MET A 53 4.08 -4.81 6.83
CA MET A 53 5.49 -4.80 7.21
C MET A 53 5.63 -4.69 8.73
N PRO A 54 6.21 -5.69 9.40
CA PRO A 54 6.38 -5.63 10.86
C PRO A 54 7.42 -4.56 11.25
N ARG A 55 7.32 -4.10 12.49
CA ARG A 55 8.36 -3.26 13.10
C ARG A 55 9.71 -3.97 13.04
N SER A 56 10.75 -3.24 12.68
CA SER A 56 12.12 -3.75 12.58
C SER A 56 13.07 -2.82 13.33
N LEU A 57 13.84 -3.37 14.28
CA LEU A 57 14.85 -2.62 15.05
C LEU A 57 14.29 -1.35 15.71
N GLY A 58 13.08 -1.41 16.28
CA GLY A 58 12.42 -0.27 16.92
C GLY A 58 11.74 0.69 15.92
N VAL A 59 12.04 0.60 14.62
CA VAL A 59 11.40 1.43 13.58
C VAL A 59 10.13 0.74 13.09
N GLY A 60 8.99 1.40 13.30
CA GLY A 60 7.67 0.93 12.85
C GLY A 60 7.18 1.76 11.67
N PHE A 61 7.83 1.64 10.52
CA PHE A 61 7.35 2.28 9.30
C PHE A 61 6.72 1.25 8.37
N ASN A 62 5.45 1.48 8.04
CA ASN A 62 4.70 0.69 7.09
C ASN A 62 3.81 1.63 6.26
N PRO A 63 4.13 1.87 4.99
CA PRO A 63 3.39 2.82 4.16
C PRO A 63 1.98 2.32 3.82
N VAL A 64 1.75 1.01 3.83
CA VAL A 64 0.45 0.41 3.56
C VAL A 64 0.32 -0.95 4.22
N SER A 65 -0.83 -1.20 4.85
CA SER A 65 -1.30 -2.51 5.30
C SER A 65 -2.54 -2.91 4.49
N PHE A 66 -2.65 -4.18 4.15
CA PHE A 66 -3.84 -4.72 3.48
C PHE A 66 -4.51 -5.75 4.41
N PHE A 67 -5.79 -5.51 4.70
CA PHE A 67 -6.64 -6.43 5.45
C PHE A 67 -7.54 -7.14 4.44
N TYR A 68 -7.34 -8.44 4.29
CA TYR A 68 -8.15 -9.31 3.44
C TYR A 68 -9.24 -9.93 4.27
N CYS A 69 -10.49 -9.63 3.95
CA CYS A 69 -11.69 -10.09 4.67
C CYS A 69 -12.38 -11.17 3.88
N PHE A 70 -12.67 -12.29 4.54
CA PHE A 70 -13.31 -13.46 3.92
C PHE A 70 -14.60 -13.79 4.66
N ASP A 71 -15.58 -14.30 3.94
CA ASP A 71 -16.83 -14.85 4.47
C ASP A 71 -16.65 -16.28 5.02
N GLU A 72 -17.75 -16.88 5.46
CA GLU A 72 -17.79 -18.28 5.95
C GLU A 72 -17.43 -19.30 4.86
N GLY A 73 -17.70 -19.01 3.60
CA GLY A 73 -17.33 -19.84 2.44
C GLY A 73 -15.85 -19.74 2.06
N GLY A 74 -15.12 -18.80 2.68
CA GLY A 74 -13.70 -18.52 2.36
C GLY A 74 -13.52 -17.63 1.11
N GLU A 75 -14.58 -17.02 0.61
CA GLU A 75 -14.53 -16.08 -0.50
C GLU A 75 -14.13 -14.70 -0.04
N LEU A 76 -13.32 -13.99 -0.85
CA LEU A 76 -12.86 -12.64 -0.56
C LEU A 76 -14.04 -11.65 -0.71
N THR A 77 -14.43 -11.03 0.39
CA THR A 77 -15.51 -10.02 0.40
C THR A 77 -14.94 -8.61 0.25
N HIS A 78 -13.88 -8.27 0.99
CA HIS A 78 -13.28 -6.95 0.98
C HIS A 78 -11.76 -7.01 1.14
N VAL A 79 -11.09 -6.00 0.58
CA VAL A 79 -9.72 -5.64 0.96
C VAL A 79 -9.74 -4.22 1.51
N VAL A 80 -9.26 -4.03 2.73
CA VAL A 80 -9.04 -2.69 3.28
C VAL A 80 -7.58 -2.34 3.16
N ALA A 81 -7.26 -1.29 2.40
CA ALA A 81 -5.92 -0.75 2.23
C ALA A 81 -5.73 0.45 3.17
N GLU A 82 -5.11 0.24 4.34
CA GLU A 82 -4.76 1.31 5.26
C GLU A 82 -3.41 1.91 4.84
N VAL A 83 -3.46 3.14 4.34
CA VAL A 83 -2.28 3.90 3.89
C VAL A 83 -1.83 4.85 4.98
N THR A 84 -0.52 4.89 5.23
CA THR A 84 0.11 5.82 6.17
C THR A 84 0.96 6.82 5.40
N ASN A 85 0.66 8.09 5.57
CA ASN A 85 1.40 9.18 4.96
C ASN A 85 2.75 9.40 5.67
N THR A 86 3.79 9.72 4.92
CA THR A 86 5.13 10.04 5.42
C THR A 86 5.49 11.47 5.04
N PRO A 87 6.01 12.27 5.96
CA PRO A 87 6.43 12.00 7.35
C PRO A 87 5.34 12.24 8.41
N TRP A 88 4.17 12.73 8.04
CA TRP A 88 3.16 13.27 8.97
C TRP A 88 2.41 12.19 9.79
N GLY A 89 2.40 10.93 9.32
CA GLY A 89 1.77 9.83 10.04
C GLY A 89 0.25 9.75 9.90
N ASP A 90 -0.36 10.60 9.06
CA ASP A 90 -1.79 10.52 8.78
C ASP A 90 -2.14 9.17 8.18
N ARG A 91 -3.31 8.65 8.51
CA ARG A 91 -3.80 7.36 8.02
C ARG A 91 -5.16 7.50 7.38
N HIS A 92 -5.35 6.76 6.30
CA HIS A 92 -6.65 6.61 5.67
C HIS A 92 -6.83 5.17 5.19
N ALA A 93 -8.05 4.65 5.34
CA ALA A 93 -8.40 3.30 4.92
C ALA A 93 -9.31 3.35 3.69
N TYR A 94 -8.86 2.73 2.61
CA TYR A 94 -9.66 2.53 1.41
C TYR A 94 -10.30 1.16 1.46
N VAL A 95 -11.62 1.10 1.47
CA VAL A 95 -12.40 -0.14 1.45
C VAL A 95 -12.65 -0.53 -0.01
N LEU A 96 -12.25 -1.73 -0.38
CA LEU A 96 -12.30 -2.25 -1.75
C LEU A 96 -13.16 -3.52 -1.79
N PRO A 97 -14.44 -3.44 -2.18
CA PRO A 97 -15.27 -4.62 -2.36
C PRO A 97 -14.64 -5.59 -3.36
N ASN A 98 -14.60 -6.88 -3.01
CA ASN A 98 -13.96 -7.94 -3.82
C ASN A 98 -12.52 -7.62 -4.23
N GLY A 99 -11.81 -6.80 -3.42
CA GLY A 99 -10.43 -6.41 -3.67
C GLY A 99 -10.23 -5.39 -4.80
N GLN A 100 -11.26 -4.71 -5.28
CA GLN A 100 -11.14 -3.74 -6.36
C GLN A 100 -12.06 -2.53 -6.17
N GLY A 101 -11.64 -1.38 -6.70
CA GLY A 101 -12.42 -0.15 -6.60
C GLY A 101 -11.74 1.05 -7.21
N ARG A 102 -12.48 2.15 -7.25
CA ARG A 102 -12.01 3.47 -7.68
C ARG A 102 -12.25 4.49 -6.57
N PRO A 103 -11.52 4.40 -5.45
CA PRO A 103 -11.70 5.37 -4.38
C PRO A 103 -11.13 6.73 -4.78
N GLU A 104 -11.77 7.79 -4.29
CA GLU A 104 -11.23 9.13 -4.37
C GLU A 104 -9.94 9.26 -3.56
N LYS A 105 -9.03 10.11 -4.02
CA LYS A 105 -7.79 10.40 -3.31
C LYS A 105 -8.05 11.33 -2.13
N VAL A 106 -8.08 10.78 -0.93
CA VAL A 106 -8.29 11.53 0.32
C VAL A 106 -6.97 11.94 0.97
N LEU A 107 -5.93 11.11 0.86
CA LEU A 107 -4.67 11.33 1.57
C LEU A 107 -3.59 11.95 0.68
N HIS A 108 -2.94 13.00 1.18
CA HIS A 108 -1.78 13.61 0.53
C HIS A 108 -0.52 12.78 0.81
N VAL A 109 -0.27 11.77 -0.04
CA VAL A 109 0.80 10.76 0.17
C VAL A 109 2.17 11.17 -0.37
N SER A 110 2.27 12.26 -1.13
CA SER A 110 3.52 12.69 -1.74
C SER A 110 3.52 14.19 -2.02
N PRO A 111 4.57 14.92 -1.66
CA PRO A 111 4.69 16.34 -1.99
C PRO A 111 4.87 16.61 -3.49
N PHE A 112 4.99 15.57 -4.31
CA PHE A 112 5.09 15.68 -5.77
C PHE A 112 3.84 15.23 -6.50
N MET A 113 2.71 15.05 -5.79
CA MET A 113 1.43 14.62 -6.37
C MET A 113 0.29 15.41 -5.74
N GLY A 114 -0.45 16.16 -6.56
CA GLY A 114 -1.62 16.93 -6.14
C GLY A 114 -2.76 16.07 -5.59
N MET A 115 -3.84 16.71 -5.16
CA MET A 115 -5.05 16.00 -4.66
C MET A 115 -6.04 15.66 -5.79
N ASP A 116 -5.93 16.29 -6.94
CA ASP A 116 -6.79 16.17 -8.13
C ASP A 116 -6.55 14.88 -8.93
N HIS A 117 -6.51 13.75 -8.21
CA HIS A 117 -6.28 12.43 -8.80
C HIS A 117 -7.37 11.43 -8.39
N GLU A 118 -7.70 10.53 -9.30
CA GLU A 118 -8.53 9.37 -9.07
C GLU A 118 -7.67 8.11 -8.97
N TYR A 119 -7.99 7.23 -8.04
CA TYR A 119 -7.34 5.93 -7.93
C TYR A 119 -8.16 4.84 -8.63
N ALA A 120 -7.47 3.86 -9.19
CA ALA A 120 -8.04 2.56 -9.52
C ALA A 120 -7.16 1.49 -8.86
N VAL A 121 -7.75 0.66 -8.01
CA VAL A 121 -7.03 -0.33 -7.20
C VAL A 121 -7.57 -1.72 -7.51
N ARG A 122 -6.65 -2.67 -7.65
CA ARG A 122 -6.96 -4.10 -7.78
C ARG A 122 -6.01 -4.91 -6.93
N ALA A 123 -6.56 -5.70 -6.02
CA ALA A 123 -5.85 -6.66 -5.20
C ALA A 123 -6.37 -8.07 -5.49
N THR A 124 -5.49 -9.02 -5.77
CA THR A 124 -5.88 -10.41 -6.00
C THR A 124 -6.10 -11.15 -4.69
N VAL A 125 -6.91 -12.21 -4.72
CA VAL A 125 -7.05 -13.14 -3.60
C VAL A 125 -5.66 -13.72 -3.25
N PRO A 126 -5.26 -13.74 -1.97
CA PRO A 126 -3.98 -14.29 -1.55
C PRO A 126 -3.89 -15.80 -1.76
N GLY A 127 -3.04 -16.24 -2.69
CA GLY A 127 -2.71 -17.62 -2.99
C GLY A 127 -1.20 -17.85 -2.92
N ASP A 128 -0.63 -18.67 -3.82
CA ASP A 128 0.82 -18.81 -3.97
C ASP A 128 1.46 -17.51 -4.49
N LYS A 129 0.70 -16.76 -5.25
CA LYS A 129 1.02 -15.41 -5.70
C LYS A 129 -0.02 -14.44 -5.17
N LEU A 130 0.41 -13.20 -4.97
CA LEU A 130 -0.44 -12.09 -4.60
C LEU A 130 0.03 -10.87 -5.38
N SER A 131 -0.92 -10.12 -5.93
CA SER A 131 -0.62 -8.84 -6.56
C SER A 131 -1.56 -7.75 -6.08
N VAL A 132 -1.02 -6.53 -5.99
CA VAL A 132 -1.81 -5.32 -5.84
C VAL A 132 -1.35 -4.34 -6.91
N HIS A 133 -2.27 -3.80 -7.65
CA HIS A 133 -2.02 -2.79 -8.68
C HIS A 133 -2.85 -1.55 -8.37
N ILE A 134 -2.19 -0.40 -8.39
CA ILE A 134 -2.78 0.92 -8.13
C ILE A 134 -2.43 1.81 -9.30
N GLU A 135 -3.43 2.39 -9.94
CA GLU A 135 -3.30 3.48 -10.89
C GLU A 135 -3.74 4.78 -10.24
N SER A 136 -3.07 5.86 -10.57
CA SER A 136 -3.47 7.23 -10.24
C SER A 136 -3.61 8.01 -11.52
N ARG A 137 -4.81 8.51 -11.80
CA ARG A 137 -5.15 9.25 -13.00
C ARG A 137 -5.49 10.69 -12.65
N ARG A 138 -5.10 11.61 -13.53
CA ARG A 138 -5.44 13.01 -13.46
C ARG A 138 -6.11 13.41 -14.78
N SER A 139 -7.32 13.93 -14.73
CA SER A 139 -8.10 14.29 -15.94
C SER A 139 -8.16 13.14 -16.97
N GLY A 140 -8.31 11.89 -16.49
CA GLY A 140 -8.36 10.69 -17.33
C GLY A 140 -7.00 10.12 -17.76
N GLU A 141 -5.91 10.89 -17.68
CA GLU A 141 -4.57 10.44 -18.06
C GLU A 141 -3.86 9.71 -16.91
N LEU A 142 -3.12 8.66 -17.24
CA LEU A 142 -2.33 7.91 -16.26
C LEU A 142 -1.12 8.73 -15.82
N ALA A 143 -1.16 9.23 -14.58
CA ALA A 143 -0.09 10.02 -13.99
C ALA A 143 0.95 9.17 -13.25
N PHE A 144 0.51 8.06 -12.65
CA PHE A 144 1.34 7.18 -11.83
C PHE A 144 0.73 5.77 -11.76
N ASP A 145 1.56 4.74 -11.67
CA ASP A 145 1.15 3.41 -11.24
C ASP A 145 2.13 2.79 -10.25
N ALA A 146 1.58 1.90 -9.42
CA ALA A 146 2.35 1.05 -8.52
C ALA A 146 1.88 -0.40 -8.66
N THR A 147 2.81 -1.32 -8.82
CA THR A 147 2.52 -2.76 -8.89
C THR A 147 3.33 -3.52 -7.88
N LEU A 148 2.63 -4.19 -6.97
CA LEU A 148 3.18 -5.11 -5.99
C LEU A 148 2.98 -6.54 -6.50
N LEU A 149 4.07 -7.30 -6.67
CA LEU A 149 4.06 -8.70 -7.10
C LEU A 149 4.79 -9.54 -6.08
N LEU A 150 4.07 -10.41 -5.40
CA LEU A 150 4.56 -11.19 -4.28
C LEU A 150 4.34 -12.69 -4.52
N LYS A 151 5.20 -13.52 -3.91
CA LYS A 151 5.05 -14.96 -3.82
C LYS A 151 5.04 -15.39 -2.35
N ARG A 152 4.18 -16.35 -2.01
CA ARG A 152 4.13 -16.95 -0.68
C ARG A 152 5.47 -17.61 -0.34
N ARG A 153 5.92 -17.46 0.89
CA ARG A 153 7.18 -18.00 1.40
C ARG A 153 7.02 -18.47 2.84
N PRO A 154 7.82 -19.44 3.29
CA PRO A 154 7.94 -19.75 4.70
C PRO A 154 8.32 -18.50 5.50
N TYR A 155 7.75 -18.35 6.69
CA TYR A 155 8.03 -17.19 7.54
C TYR A 155 9.51 -17.11 7.91
N SER A 156 10.13 -15.96 7.74
CA SER A 156 11.52 -15.70 8.07
C SER A 156 11.69 -14.31 8.67
N ARG A 157 12.04 -14.25 9.95
CA ARG A 157 12.33 -12.99 10.66
C ARG A 157 13.47 -12.22 10.00
N PHE A 158 14.50 -12.92 9.51
CA PHE A 158 15.65 -12.29 8.87
C PHE A 158 15.29 -11.57 7.57
N ARG A 159 14.35 -12.12 6.78
CA ARG A 159 13.86 -11.46 5.56
C ARG A 159 13.01 -10.24 5.83
N LEU A 160 12.33 -10.21 6.96
CA LEU A 160 11.50 -9.09 7.40
C LEU A 160 12.32 -8.04 8.16
N LEU A 161 13.48 -8.45 8.72
CA LEU A 161 14.35 -7.55 9.45
C LEU A 161 14.86 -6.43 8.54
N GLY A 162 14.80 -5.20 9.01
CA GLY A 162 15.21 -4.02 8.26
C GLY A 162 14.27 -3.61 7.11
N ALA A 163 13.17 -4.34 6.85
CA ALA A 163 12.24 -4.00 5.78
C ALA A 163 11.67 -2.59 5.92
N SER A 164 11.23 -2.22 7.13
CA SER A 164 10.70 -0.88 7.43
C SER A 164 11.76 0.22 7.23
N ILE A 165 12.98 0.00 7.72
CA ILE A 165 14.09 0.98 7.59
C ILE A 165 14.45 1.16 6.12
N ARG A 166 14.64 0.04 5.40
CA ARG A 166 14.96 0.09 3.96
C ARG A 166 13.88 0.81 3.17
N THR A 167 12.61 0.52 3.43
CA THR A 167 11.49 1.15 2.73
C THR A 167 11.46 2.65 3.00
N LEU A 168 11.66 3.08 4.25
CA LEU A 168 11.73 4.49 4.62
C LEU A 168 12.89 5.19 3.92
N THR A 169 14.09 4.61 3.96
CA THR A 169 15.27 5.15 3.27
C THR A 169 15.04 5.33 1.77
N LEU A 170 14.43 4.33 1.12
CA LEU A 170 14.13 4.39 -0.31
C LEU A 170 13.09 5.48 -0.64
N ILE A 171 12.07 5.67 0.19
CA ILE A 171 11.08 6.75 0.01
C ILE A 171 11.77 8.11 0.02
N TYR A 172 12.64 8.38 1.01
CA TYR A 172 13.37 9.63 1.07
C TYR A 172 14.36 9.79 -0.08
N ALA A 173 15.09 8.74 -0.45
CA ALA A 173 16.02 8.77 -1.59
C ALA A 173 15.30 9.13 -2.91
N HIS A 174 14.12 8.52 -3.16
CA HIS A 174 13.31 8.86 -4.33
C HIS A 174 12.71 10.26 -4.25
N ALA A 175 12.34 10.74 -3.07
CA ALA A 175 11.87 12.12 -2.89
C ALA A 175 12.98 13.13 -3.25
N VAL A 176 14.21 12.91 -2.77
CA VAL A 176 15.37 13.72 -3.13
C VAL A 176 15.64 13.67 -4.64
N ALA A 177 15.63 12.47 -5.24
CA ALA A 177 15.84 12.33 -6.68
C ALA A 177 14.78 13.07 -7.51
N LEU A 178 13.50 13.03 -7.11
CA LEU A 178 12.43 13.79 -7.77
C LEU A 178 12.63 15.30 -7.62
N LYS A 179 13.03 15.78 -6.45
CA LYS A 179 13.35 17.20 -6.20
C LYS A 179 14.49 17.65 -7.10
N LEU A 180 15.58 16.87 -7.20
CA LEU A 180 16.72 17.18 -8.06
C LEU A 180 16.35 17.18 -9.55
N LYS A 181 15.38 16.37 -9.96
CA LYS A 181 14.81 16.37 -11.33
C LYS A 181 13.85 17.54 -11.59
N GLY A 182 13.63 18.43 -10.63
CA GLY A 182 12.73 19.57 -10.78
C GLY A 182 11.24 19.21 -10.81
N ALA A 183 10.84 18.13 -10.14
CA ALA A 183 9.43 17.79 -9.99
C ALA A 183 8.71 18.90 -9.18
N PRO A 184 7.50 19.36 -9.61
CA PRO A 184 6.78 20.39 -8.90
C PRO A 184 6.42 19.92 -7.49
N TYR A 185 6.51 20.86 -6.55
CA TYR A 185 6.15 20.64 -5.16
C TYR A 185 4.69 21.07 -4.93
N PHE A 186 3.91 20.19 -4.35
CA PHE A 186 2.54 20.44 -3.91
C PHE A 186 2.53 20.48 -2.37
N PRO A 187 2.27 21.63 -1.75
CA PRO A 187 2.18 21.72 -0.30
C PRO A 187 1.02 20.86 0.21
N ARG A 188 1.13 20.42 1.45
CA ARG A 188 0.01 19.73 2.12
C ARG A 188 -1.16 20.70 2.23
N PRO A 189 -2.39 20.30 1.87
CA PRO A 189 -3.57 21.09 2.20
C PRO A 189 -3.64 21.31 3.71
N GLU A 190 -3.97 22.54 4.12
CA GLU A 190 -4.23 22.82 5.53
C GLU A 190 -5.42 21.98 6.01
N ALA A 191 -5.31 21.42 7.22
CA ALA A 191 -6.42 20.69 7.82
C ALA A 191 -7.52 21.72 8.14
N SER A 192 -8.63 21.63 7.43
CA SER A 192 -9.85 22.40 7.73
C SER A 192 -10.61 21.77 8.90
#